data_d0974991d51df9ca5b81af72d190637b
#
_entry.id   d0974991d51df9ca5b81af72d190637b
#
_cell.length_a   1.000
_cell.length_b   1.000
_cell.length_c   1.000
_cell.angle_alpha   90.00
_cell.angle_beta   90.00
_cell.angle_gamma   90.00
#
_symmetry.space_group_name_H-M   'P 1'
#
loop_
_entity.id
_entity.type
_entity.pdbx_description
1 polymer ?
#
loop_
_entity_poly.entity_id
_entity_poly.type
_entity_poly.pdbx_seq_one_letter_code
_entity_poly.pdbx_strand_id
1 'polypeptide(L)'
;MNLIISVLTVIAILLFFIGFKNGTLIGSGLIFSIFATLIVMMACGIALQRMSLAAIIIAMGMLVDNAIVVSDSALINMERGMRKRVAIMRACSATALPLLAATVIAILTFLPIYYSPHITGELLSSLVVVIGVSLMFSWVFALTQTPFFIDRKSTRLNSSHNVASRMPSSA
;
A
#
# COMPACT_ATOMS: atom_id res chain seq x y z
N MET A 1 5.89 14.14 -16.21
CA MET A 1 6.30 12.91 -16.93
C MET A 1 7.00 11.91 -16.01
N ASN A 2 7.91 12.33 -15.14
CA ASN A 2 8.68 11.42 -14.28
C ASN A 2 7.84 10.63 -13.26
N LEU A 3 6.80 11.23 -12.65
CA LEU A 3 5.95 10.55 -11.69
C LEU A 3 5.16 9.39 -12.32
N ILE A 4 4.60 9.59 -13.49
CA ILE A 4 3.84 8.55 -14.21
C ILE A 4 4.75 7.39 -14.59
N ILE A 5 5.96 7.69 -15.10
CA ILE A 5 6.95 6.67 -15.43
C ILE A 5 7.36 5.89 -14.20
N SER A 6 7.60 6.56 -13.07
CA SER A 6 7.96 5.90 -11.80
C SER A 6 6.85 5.00 -11.30
N VAL A 7 5.59 5.46 -11.31
CA VAL A 7 4.42 4.65 -10.94
C VAL A 7 4.29 3.42 -11.83
N LEU A 8 4.38 3.59 -13.14
CA LEU A 8 4.31 2.48 -14.09
C LEU A 8 5.44 1.47 -13.90
N THR A 9 6.66 1.96 -13.65
CA THR A 9 7.82 1.10 -13.40
C THR A 9 7.63 0.28 -12.13
N VAL A 10 7.19 0.90 -11.03
CA VAL A 10 6.94 0.19 -9.77
C VAL A 10 5.82 -0.84 -9.94
N ILE A 11 4.72 -0.49 -10.62
CA ILE A 11 3.64 -1.44 -10.90
C ILE A 11 4.13 -2.60 -11.77
N ALA A 12 4.94 -2.34 -12.80
CA ALA A 12 5.51 -3.39 -13.64
C ALA A 12 6.39 -4.34 -12.85
N ILE A 13 7.26 -3.82 -11.98
CA ILE A 13 8.10 -4.62 -11.08
C ILE A 13 7.22 -5.47 -10.14
N LEU A 14 6.20 -4.89 -9.54
CA LEU A 14 5.28 -5.60 -8.66
C LEU A 14 4.56 -6.75 -9.37
N LEU A 15 4.08 -6.52 -10.59
CA LEU A 15 3.44 -7.54 -11.41
C LEU A 15 4.39 -8.69 -11.76
N PHE A 16 5.66 -8.36 -12.02
CA PHE A 16 6.68 -9.34 -12.39
C PHE A 16 7.10 -10.22 -11.20
N PHE A 17 7.40 -9.61 -10.04
CA PHE A 17 7.90 -10.34 -8.87
C PHE A 17 6.82 -11.01 -8.01
N ILE A 18 5.68 -10.36 -7.82
CA ILE A 18 4.62 -10.83 -6.89
C ILE A 18 3.53 -11.58 -7.63
N GLY A 19 3.54 -11.50 -8.96
CA GLY A 19 2.54 -12.12 -9.81
C GLY A 19 1.29 -11.26 -10.03
N PHE A 20 0.60 -11.52 -11.11
CA PHE A 20 -0.51 -10.70 -11.61
C PHE A 20 -1.63 -10.47 -10.59
N LYS A 21 -1.94 -11.48 -9.77
CA LYS A 21 -3.08 -11.42 -8.83
C LYS A 21 -2.81 -10.52 -7.63
N ASN A 22 -1.67 -10.66 -7.00
CA ASN A 22 -1.30 -9.88 -5.81
C ASN A 22 -0.69 -8.53 -6.20
N GLY A 23 0.05 -8.48 -7.31
CA GLY A 23 0.62 -7.24 -7.84
C GLY A 23 -0.44 -6.21 -8.22
N THR A 24 -1.56 -6.61 -8.82
CA THR A 24 -2.67 -5.70 -9.14
C THR A 24 -3.33 -5.14 -7.87
N LEU A 25 -3.43 -5.96 -6.83
CA LEU A 25 -4.01 -5.55 -5.54
C LEU A 25 -3.12 -4.51 -4.85
N ILE A 26 -1.82 -4.78 -4.76
CA ILE A 26 -0.84 -3.86 -4.16
C ILE A 26 -0.73 -2.58 -5.01
N GLY A 27 -0.69 -2.72 -6.34
CA GLY A 27 -0.64 -1.58 -7.26
C GLY A 27 -1.84 -0.65 -7.17
N SER A 28 -3.05 -1.19 -6.96
CA SER A 28 -4.23 -0.35 -6.73
C SER A 28 -4.13 0.45 -5.42
N GLY A 29 -3.58 -0.17 -4.36
CA GLY A 29 -3.32 0.51 -3.09
C GLY A 29 -2.33 1.66 -3.22
N LEU A 30 -1.28 1.45 -3.99
CA LEU A 30 -0.29 2.47 -4.30
C LEU A 30 -0.92 3.67 -5.02
N ILE A 31 -1.75 3.44 -6.03
CA ILE A 31 -2.45 4.51 -6.75
C ILE A 31 -3.35 5.30 -5.79
N PHE A 32 -4.17 4.64 -4.98
CA PHE A 32 -5.02 5.31 -4.00
C PHE A 32 -4.23 6.11 -2.96
N SER A 33 -3.08 5.59 -2.50
CA SER A 33 -2.21 6.29 -1.57
C SER A 33 -1.60 7.56 -2.17
N ILE A 34 -1.18 7.51 -3.44
CA ILE A 34 -0.69 8.69 -4.16
C ILE A 34 -1.78 9.75 -4.28
N PHE A 35 -2.99 9.37 -4.70
CA PHE A 35 -4.11 10.30 -4.78
C PHE A 35 -4.45 10.92 -3.42
N ALA A 36 -4.49 10.12 -2.36
CA ALA A 36 -4.71 10.62 -1.01
C ALA A 36 -3.63 11.64 -0.59
N THR A 37 -2.37 11.34 -0.87
CA THR A 37 -1.25 12.25 -0.60
C THR A 37 -1.39 13.57 -1.37
N LEU A 38 -1.74 13.51 -2.66
CA LEU A 38 -1.95 14.70 -3.48
C LEU A 38 -3.12 15.56 -2.97
N ILE A 39 -4.21 14.95 -2.52
CA ILE A 39 -5.36 15.66 -1.94
C ILE A 39 -4.94 16.37 -0.66
N VAL A 40 -4.18 15.72 0.22
CA VAL A 40 -3.71 16.34 1.47
C VAL A 40 -2.72 17.46 1.17
N MET A 41 -1.81 17.28 0.23
CA MET A 41 -0.89 18.35 -0.20
C MET A 41 -1.66 19.57 -0.68
N MET A 42 -2.71 19.37 -1.49
CA MET A 42 -3.57 20.45 -1.98
C MET A 42 -4.33 21.12 -0.84
N ALA A 43 -4.83 20.37 0.14
CA ALA A 43 -5.51 20.89 1.32
C ALA A 43 -4.58 21.70 2.25
N CYS A 44 -3.31 21.27 2.36
CA CYS A 44 -2.28 21.96 3.15
C CYS A 44 -1.62 23.12 2.41
N GLY A 45 -2.00 23.40 1.16
CA GLY A 45 -1.42 24.47 0.35
C GLY A 45 0.05 24.25 -0.04
N ILE A 46 0.52 22.98 0.00
CA ILE A 46 1.88 22.63 -0.39
C ILE A 46 1.95 22.59 -1.92
N ALA A 47 2.76 23.50 -2.49
CA ALA A 47 2.93 23.55 -3.94
C ALA A 47 3.58 22.26 -4.50
N LEU A 48 3.09 21.82 -5.65
CA LEU A 48 3.70 20.72 -6.43
C LEU A 48 5.02 21.18 -7.04
N GLN A 49 6.07 21.18 -6.23
CA GLN A 49 7.43 21.48 -6.64
C GLN A 49 8.19 20.21 -7.02
N ARG A 50 9.35 20.35 -7.65
CA ARG A 50 10.22 19.20 -7.99
C ARG A 50 10.57 18.36 -6.77
N MET A 51 10.75 19.00 -5.60
CA MET A 51 11.07 18.32 -4.34
C MET A 51 9.89 17.50 -3.81
N SER A 52 8.66 18.01 -3.90
CA SER A 52 7.45 17.27 -3.52
C SER A 52 7.22 16.06 -4.41
N LEU A 53 7.49 16.18 -5.73
CA LEU A 53 7.40 15.05 -6.65
C LEU A 53 8.47 13.99 -6.34
N ALA A 54 9.71 14.40 -6.02
CA ALA A 54 10.76 13.49 -5.60
C ALA A 54 10.38 12.78 -4.29
N ALA A 55 9.77 13.49 -3.35
CA ALA A 55 9.26 12.92 -2.09
C ALA A 55 8.22 11.81 -2.33
N ILE A 56 7.26 12.03 -3.23
CA ILE A 56 6.25 11.03 -3.60
C ILE A 56 6.91 9.80 -4.24
N ILE A 57 7.91 9.98 -5.09
CA ILE A 57 8.65 8.88 -5.73
C ILE A 57 9.41 8.05 -4.69
N ILE A 58 10.07 8.70 -3.74
CA ILE A 58 10.77 8.02 -2.63
C ILE A 58 9.77 7.29 -1.74
N ALA A 59 8.68 7.97 -1.38
CA ALA A 59 7.62 7.38 -0.58
C ALA A 59 7.00 6.16 -1.26
N MET A 60 6.85 6.15 -2.58
CA MET A 60 6.32 5.00 -3.33
C MET A 60 7.09 3.71 -3.07
N GLY A 61 8.42 3.75 -3.00
CA GLY A 61 9.22 2.57 -2.66
C GLY A 61 8.85 2.03 -1.28
N MET A 62 8.79 2.89 -0.28
CA MET A 62 8.43 2.51 1.09
C MET A 62 6.95 2.14 1.27
N LEU A 63 6.06 2.69 0.42
CA LEU A 63 4.63 2.37 0.39
C LEU A 63 4.38 0.90 0.05
N VAL A 64 5.11 0.41 -0.94
CA VAL A 64 4.98 -0.95 -1.46
C VAL A 64 5.37 -1.98 -0.40
N ASP A 65 6.39 -1.70 0.40
CA ASP A 65 6.90 -2.62 1.42
C ASP A 65 5.82 -2.98 2.46
N ASN A 66 5.05 -2.02 2.93
CA ASN A 66 3.97 -2.27 3.87
C ASN A 66 2.90 -3.22 3.29
N ALA A 67 2.52 -3.02 2.04
CA ALA A 67 1.53 -3.85 1.38
C ALA A 67 2.06 -5.27 1.06
N ILE A 68 3.34 -5.40 0.73
CA ILE A 68 3.99 -6.70 0.51
C ILE A 68 3.99 -7.51 1.80
N VAL A 69 4.44 -6.94 2.92
CA VAL A 69 4.53 -7.63 4.22
C VAL A 69 3.17 -8.16 4.66
N VAL A 70 2.10 -7.37 4.55
CA VAL A 70 0.74 -7.82 4.90
C VAL A 70 0.27 -8.94 3.97
N SER A 71 0.53 -8.80 2.67
CA SER A 71 0.12 -9.77 1.65
C SER A 71 0.84 -11.11 1.81
N ASP A 72 2.14 -11.07 2.08
CA ASP A 72 2.98 -12.24 2.29
C ASP A 72 2.59 -12.98 3.57
N SER A 73 2.41 -12.27 4.67
CA SER A 73 1.90 -12.79 5.93
C SER A 73 0.53 -13.49 5.76
N ALA A 74 -0.36 -12.93 4.93
CA ALA A 74 -1.65 -13.52 4.65
C ALA A 74 -1.51 -14.82 3.82
N LEU A 75 -0.60 -14.84 2.85
CA LEU A 75 -0.29 -16.04 2.04
C LEU A 75 0.24 -17.18 2.91
N ILE A 76 1.24 -16.92 3.76
CA ILE A 76 1.81 -17.90 4.68
C ILE A 76 0.72 -18.51 5.59
N ASN A 77 -0.19 -17.69 6.11
CA ASN A 77 -1.27 -18.17 6.94
C ASN A 77 -2.28 -19.05 6.14
N MET A 78 -2.49 -18.74 4.87
CA MET A 78 -3.33 -19.58 3.97
C MET A 78 -2.66 -20.91 3.65
N GLU A 79 -1.36 -20.95 3.41
CA GLU A 79 -0.57 -22.18 3.20
C GLU A 79 -0.59 -23.09 4.42
N ARG A 80 -0.70 -22.53 5.62
CA ARG A 80 -0.89 -23.30 6.87
C ARG A 80 -2.31 -23.88 7.04
N GLY A 81 -3.14 -23.82 6.02
CA GLY A 81 -4.49 -24.39 6.01
C GLY A 81 -5.56 -23.54 6.69
N MET A 82 -5.28 -22.30 7.04
CA MET A 82 -6.28 -21.42 7.63
C MET A 82 -7.30 -20.97 6.57
N ARG A 83 -8.57 -20.80 6.99
CA ARG A 83 -9.59 -20.19 6.13
C ARG A 83 -9.15 -18.79 5.72
N LYS A 84 -9.31 -18.45 4.45
CA LYS A 84 -8.82 -17.18 3.86
C LYS A 84 -9.11 -15.93 4.73
N ARG A 85 -10.35 -15.80 5.21
CA ARG A 85 -10.76 -14.67 6.04
C ARG A 85 -9.99 -14.60 7.36
N VAL A 86 -9.80 -15.74 8.02
CA VAL A 86 -9.06 -15.83 9.29
C VAL A 86 -7.58 -15.57 9.07
N ALA A 87 -7.01 -16.11 7.99
CA ALA A 87 -5.60 -15.91 7.62
C ALA A 87 -5.27 -14.42 7.41
N ILE A 88 -6.17 -13.68 6.75
CA ILE A 88 -5.98 -12.25 6.48
C ILE A 88 -6.14 -11.42 7.75
N MET A 89 -7.20 -11.65 8.51
CA MET A 89 -7.41 -10.92 9.77
C MET A 89 -6.23 -11.11 10.73
N ARG A 90 -5.71 -12.34 10.80
CA ARG A 90 -4.53 -12.65 11.62
C ARG A 90 -3.26 -12.01 11.07
N ALA A 91 -3.07 -11.97 9.76
CA ALA A 91 -1.96 -11.27 9.13
C ALA A 91 -2.02 -9.78 9.43
N CYS A 92 -3.16 -9.12 9.21
CA CYS A 92 -3.32 -7.70 9.49
C CYS A 92 -3.09 -7.37 10.97
N SER A 93 -3.64 -8.15 11.90
CA SER A 93 -3.45 -7.90 13.33
C SER A 93 -2.01 -8.13 13.79
N ALA A 94 -1.33 -9.12 13.24
CA ALA A 94 0.06 -9.43 13.60
C ALA A 94 1.05 -8.42 13.02
N THR A 95 0.78 -7.88 11.82
CA THR A 95 1.69 -6.95 11.12
C THR A 95 1.38 -5.48 11.40
N ALA A 96 0.19 -5.13 11.89
CA ALA A 96 -0.22 -3.75 12.11
C ALA A 96 0.74 -2.96 13.00
N LEU A 97 1.10 -3.51 14.15
CA LEU A 97 1.97 -2.84 15.12
C LEU A 97 3.44 -2.73 14.64
N PRO A 98 4.07 -3.80 14.14
CA PRO A 98 5.42 -3.71 13.57
C PRO A 98 5.51 -2.73 12.39
N LEU A 99 4.52 -2.71 11.50
CA LEU A 99 4.48 -1.79 10.37
C LEU A 99 4.30 -0.34 10.82
N LEU A 100 3.48 -0.09 11.84
CA LEU A 100 3.33 1.25 12.41
C LEU A 100 4.65 1.72 13.02
N ALA A 101 5.33 0.86 13.78
CA ALA A 101 6.64 1.19 14.34
C ALA A 101 7.67 1.52 13.24
N ALA A 102 7.73 0.70 12.19
CA ALA A 102 8.61 0.95 11.04
C ALA A 102 8.29 2.28 10.34
N THR A 103 7.00 2.59 10.16
CA THR A 103 6.53 3.85 9.57
C THR A 103 6.94 5.05 10.42
N VAL A 104 6.77 4.97 11.74
CA VAL A 104 7.18 6.04 12.68
C VAL A 104 8.70 6.24 12.65
N ILE A 105 9.48 5.15 12.68
CA ILE A 105 10.94 5.23 12.59
C ILE A 105 11.37 5.88 11.28
N ALA A 106 10.74 5.51 10.15
CA ALA A 106 11.02 6.12 8.86
C ALA A 106 10.75 7.63 8.88
N ILE A 107 9.63 8.08 9.44
CA ILE A 107 9.31 9.51 9.58
C ILE A 107 10.34 10.22 10.46
N LEU A 108 10.70 9.63 11.60
CA LEU A 108 11.69 10.19 12.52
C LEU A 108 13.09 10.31 11.88
N THR A 109 13.44 9.41 10.96
CA THR A 109 14.70 9.48 10.22
C THR A 109 14.79 10.72 9.34
N PHE A 110 13.67 11.21 8.82
CA PHE A 110 13.63 12.46 8.02
C PHE A 110 13.48 13.74 8.88
N LEU A 111 13.13 13.61 10.15
CA LEU A 111 12.90 14.75 11.05
C LEU A 111 14.10 15.72 11.20
N PRO A 112 15.36 15.25 11.27
CA PRO A 112 16.51 16.16 11.32
C PRO A 112 16.62 17.12 10.15
N ILE A 113 16.15 16.68 8.96
CA ILE A 113 16.12 17.52 7.76
C ILE A 113 15.13 18.69 7.93
N TYR A 114 13.98 18.41 8.55
CA TYR A 114 12.95 19.42 8.83
C TYR A 114 13.45 20.53 9.76
N TYR A 115 14.27 20.20 10.75
CA TYR A 115 14.80 21.13 11.74
C TYR A 115 16.12 21.81 11.31
N SER A 116 16.60 21.56 10.08
CA SER A 116 17.84 22.17 9.60
C SER A 116 17.66 23.69 9.40
N PRO A 117 18.48 24.54 10.03
CA PRO A 117 18.32 26.00 10.01
C PRO A 117 18.79 26.66 8.69
N HIS A 118 19.21 25.90 7.70
CA HIS A 118 19.70 26.42 6.43
C HIS A 118 18.58 26.53 5.38
N ILE A 119 18.81 27.34 4.34
CA ILE A 119 17.93 27.50 3.17
C ILE A 119 17.53 26.13 2.57
N THR A 120 18.42 25.17 2.63
CA THR A 120 18.17 23.78 2.23
C THR A 120 17.08 23.12 3.08
N GLY A 121 16.98 23.45 4.38
CA GLY A 121 15.94 22.93 5.28
C GLY A 121 14.55 23.41 4.88
N GLU A 122 14.41 24.68 4.48
CA GLU A 122 13.12 25.24 4.03
C GLU A 122 12.63 24.57 2.74
N LEU A 123 13.53 24.33 1.79
CA LEU A 123 13.22 23.62 0.55
C LEU A 123 12.88 22.12 0.79
N LEU A 124 13.56 21.49 1.74
CA LEU A 124 13.38 20.07 2.05
C LEU A 124 12.28 19.81 3.09
N SER A 125 11.80 20.84 3.80
CA SER A 125 10.71 20.69 4.76
C SER A 125 9.44 20.13 4.11
N SER A 126 9.09 20.61 2.93
CA SER A 126 7.99 20.10 2.13
C SER A 126 8.15 18.61 1.80
N LEU A 127 9.38 18.17 1.53
CA LEU A 127 9.71 16.76 1.25
C LEU A 127 9.39 15.88 2.48
N VAL A 128 9.82 16.29 3.67
CA VAL A 128 9.60 15.53 4.92
C VAL A 128 8.11 15.39 5.22
N VAL A 129 7.35 16.48 5.08
CA VAL A 129 5.90 16.46 5.30
C VAL A 129 5.21 15.53 4.32
N VAL A 130 5.55 15.60 3.03
CA VAL A 130 4.96 14.75 1.98
C VAL A 130 5.27 13.27 2.22
N ILE A 131 6.52 12.93 2.56
CA ILE A 131 6.89 11.55 2.91
C ILE A 131 6.11 11.08 4.13
N GLY A 132 6.05 11.87 5.20
CA GLY A 132 5.35 11.52 6.42
C GLY A 132 3.87 11.24 6.18
N VAL A 133 3.19 12.12 5.46
CA VAL A 133 1.77 11.94 5.10
C VAL A 133 1.58 10.72 4.21
N SER A 134 2.41 10.54 3.20
CA SER A 134 2.35 9.36 2.30
C SER A 134 2.49 8.06 3.07
N LEU A 135 3.47 7.96 3.97
CA LEU A 135 3.73 6.77 4.77
C LEU A 135 2.58 6.44 5.72
N MET A 136 1.97 7.45 6.35
CA MET A 136 0.80 7.24 7.21
C MET A 136 -0.39 6.70 6.42
N PHE A 137 -0.67 7.27 5.24
CA PHE A 137 -1.72 6.74 4.36
C PHE A 137 -1.42 5.32 3.88
N SER A 138 -0.15 5.00 3.58
CA SER A 138 0.25 3.65 3.23
C SER A 138 -0.12 2.64 4.30
N TRP A 139 0.23 2.93 5.53
CA TRP A 139 -0.07 2.04 6.65
C TRP A 139 -1.59 1.80 6.76
N VAL A 140 -2.40 2.87 6.70
CA VAL A 140 -3.86 2.77 6.74
C VAL A 140 -4.39 1.94 5.55
N PHE A 141 -3.91 2.20 4.34
CA PHE A 141 -4.35 1.49 3.15
C PHE A 141 -3.88 0.03 3.13
N ALA A 142 -2.67 -0.28 3.55
CA ALA A 142 -2.19 -1.65 3.64
C ALA A 142 -3.07 -2.51 4.54
N LEU A 143 -3.53 -1.97 5.67
CA LEU A 143 -4.39 -2.68 6.61
C LEU A 143 -5.86 -2.75 6.20
N THR A 144 -6.38 -1.73 5.52
CA THR A 144 -7.79 -1.68 5.13
C THR A 144 -8.05 -2.35 3.78
N GLN A 145 -7.14 -2.19 2.83
CA GLN A 145 -7.33 -2.65 1.46
C GLN A 145 -7.11 -4.15 1.32
N THR A 146 -6.14 -4.71 2.02
CA THR A 146 -5.85 -6.16 1.96
C THR A 146 -7.06 -7.02 2.35
N PRO A 147 -7.74 -6.82 3.51
CA PRO A 147 -8.94 -7.59 3.84
C PRO A 147 -10.09 -7.35 2.87
N PHE A 148 -10.28 -6.11 2.41
CA PHE A 148 -11.39 -5.76 1.53
C PHE A 148 -11.34 -6.47 0.16
N PHE A 149 -10.16 -6.51 -0.46
CA PHE A 149 -10.02 -7.13 -1.78
C PHE A 149 -10.06 -8.66 -1.76
N ILE A 150 -9.61 -9.28 -0.68
CA ILE A 150 -9.61 -10.74 -0.58
C ILE A 150 -11.01 -11.27 -0.26
N ASP A 151 -11.81 -10.53 0.52
CA ASP A 151 -13.21 -10.87 0.81
C ASP A 151 -14.07 -10.80 -0.47
N ARG A 152 -13.86 -9.81 -1.30
CA ARG A 152 -14.60 -9.64 -2.57
C ARG A 152 -14.34 -10.76 -3.58
N LYS A 153 -13.17 -11.40 -3.53
CA LYS A 153 -12.81 -12.52 -4.43
C LYS A 153 -13.40 -13.85 -3.96
N SER A 154 -13.61 -14.03 -2.65
CA SER A 154 -14.23 -15.20 -2.06
C SER A 154 -15.71 -15.32 -2.45
N THR A 155 -16.43 -14.19 -2.53
CA THR A 155 -17.85 -14.16 -2.89
C THR A 155 -18.09 -14.62 -4.33
N ARG A 156 -17.19 -14.33 -5.27
CA ARG A 156 -17.33 -14.76 -6.67
C ARG A 156 -17.08 -16.26 -6.88
N LEU A 157 -16.13 -16.84 -6.15
CA LEU A 157 -15.82 -18.27 -6.25
C LEU A 157 -16.91 -19.15 -5.62
N ASN A 158 -17.55 -18.67 -4.55
CA ASN A 158 -18.65 -19.41 -3.90
C ASN A 158 -19.93 -19.39 -4.73
N SER A 159 -20.14 -18.35 -5.53
CA SER A 159 -21.27 -18.25 -6.46
C SER A 159 -21.17 -19.27 -7.60
N SER A 160 -19.98 -19.53 -8.14
CA SER A 160 -19.79 -20.50 -9.23
C SER A 160 -19.91 -21.95 -8.75
N HIS A 161 -19.48 -22.27 -7.52
CA HIS A 161 -19.67 -23.62 -6.95
C HIS A 161 -21.13 -23.92 -6.62
N ASN A 162 -21.90 -22.94 -6.17
CA ASN A 162 -23.33 -23.13 -5.90
C ASN A 162 -24.17 -23.31 -7.17
N VAL A 163 -23.73 -22.78 -8.30
CA VAL A 163 -24.40 -22.99 -9.59
C VAL A 163 -24.11 -24.40 -10.13
N ALA A 164 -22.88 -24.89 -9.99
CA ALA A 164 -22.49 -26.24 -10.43
C ALA A 164 -23.17 -27.35 -9.63
N SER A 165 -23.44 -27.13 -8.33
CA SER A 165 -24.13 -28.13 -7.49
C SER A 165 -25.65 -28.16 -7.65
N ARG A 166 -26.25 -27.26 -8.43
CA ARG A 166 -27.69 -27.21 -8.72
C ARG A 166 -28.09 -27.77 -10.07
N MET A 167 -27.15 -28.34 -10.86
CA MET A 167 -27.53 -29.09 -12.06
C MET A 167 -28.08 -30.45 -11.65
N PRO A 168 -29.37 -30.76 -11.91
CA PRO A 168 -29.91 -32.09 -11.68
C PRO A 168 -29.18 -33.06 -12.62
N SER A 169 -28.65 -34.12 -12.06
CA SER A 169 -28.18 -35.24 -12.86
C SER A 169 -29.39 -35.81 -13.60
N SER A 170 -29.53 -35.43 -14.86
CA SER A 170 -30.47 -36.11 -15.77
C SER A 170 -29.96 -37.51 -15.99
N ALA A 171 -30.74 -38.47 -15.51
CA ALA A 171 -30.64 -39.89 -15.83
C ALA A 171 -30.79 -40.14 -17.32
#